data_080f4b772338c71cf68b0899dd996262
#
_entry.id   080f4b772338c71cf68b0899dd996262
#
_cell.length_a   1.000
_cell.length_b   1.000
_cell.length_c   1.000
_cell.angle_alpha   90.00
_cell.angle_beta   90.00
_cell.angle_gamma   90.00
#
_symmetry.space_group_name_H-M   'P 1'
#
loop_
_entity.id
_entity.type
_entity.pdbx_description
1 polymer ?
#
loop_
_entity_poly.entity_id
_entity_poly.type
_entity_poly.pdbx_seq_one_letter_code
_entity_poly.pdbx_strand_id
1 'polypeptide(L)'
;EVKKMVIDLLPSFTSPVILDADALNALEGKPEKLLSLKVPAIITPHAREWGRLFGPLPTKIEDVISVVKEKASQYKVTIVLKGVPTCIASSKGEVYLVGKANSGLAKGGSGDVLAGIILALLAQGLSTLEAALLGTWIHAEAGEHARKRLGSFSMLPSDVIDSLSSVFMNKKDL
;
A
#
# COMPACT_ATOMS: atom_id res chain seq x y z
N GLU A 1 -19.09 -12.37 10.45
CA GLU A 1 -18.32 -12.52 11.71
C GLU A 1 -16.98 -11.76 11.60
N VAL A 2 -16.12 -12.08 10.63
CA VAL A 2 -14.81 -11.42 10.41
C VAL A 2 -14.92 -9.92 10.21
N LYS A 3 -15.86 -9.45 9.36
CA LYS A 3 -16.08 -7.99 9.12
C LYS A 3 -16.36 -7.22 10.42
N LYS A 4 -17.18 -7.78 11.31
CA LYS A 4 -17.48 -7.16 12.61
C LYS A 4 -16.24 -7.12 13.49
N MET A 5 -15.52 -8.23 13.59
CA MET A 5 -14.30 -8.31 14.38
C MET A 5 -13.26 -7.26 13.97
N VAL A 6 -13.02 -7.10 12.66
CA VAL A 6 -12.08 -6.08 12.16
C VAL A 6 -12.52 -4.68 12.57
N ILE A 7 -13.80 -4.34 12.40
CA ILE A 7 -14.33 -3.01 12.76
C ILE A 7 -14.20 -2.76 14.27
N ASP A 8 -14.52 -3.76 15.10
CA ASP A 8 -14.46 -3.65 16.56
C ASP A 8 -13.01 -3.49 17.08
N LEU A 9 -12.02 -4.00 16.33
CA LEU A 9 -10.60 -3.88 16.68
C LEU A 9 -9.99 -2.50 16.34
N LEU A 10 -10.53 -1.75 15.37
CA LEU A 10 -9.91 -0.50 14.92
C LEU A 10 -9.61 0.50 16.05
N PRO A 11 -10.52 0.76 17.02
CA PRO A 11 -10.25 1.73 18.08
C PRO A 11 -9.29 1.23 19.16
N SER A 12 -8.92 -0.04 19.14
CA SER A 12 -8.07 -0.69 20.17
C SER A 12 -6.57 -0.71 19.82
N PHE A 13 -6.22 -0.37 18.57
CA PHE A 13 -4.81 -0.31 18.18
C PHE A 13 -4.05 0.78 18.94
N THR A 14 -2.85 0.43 19.42
CA THR A 14 -1.95 1.32 20.18
C THR A 14 -0.67 1.67 19.41
N SER A 15 -0.44 1.01 18.27
CA SER A 15 0.71 1.22 17.39
C SER A 15 0.24 1.47 15.96
N PRO A 16 1.04 2.11 15.10
CA PRO A 16 0.70 2.31 13.69
C PRO A 16 0.27 1.01 13.02
N VAL A 17 -0.73 1.08 12.15
CA VAL A 17 -1.32 -0.09 11.49
C VAL A 17 -1.32 0.05 9.97
N ILE A 18 -1.29 -1.10 9.30
CA ILE A 18 -1.59 -1.21 7.88
C ILE A 18 -2.86 -2.04 7.69
N LEU A 19 -3.76 -1.57 6.83
CA LEU A 19 -4.99 -2.28 6.47
C LEU A 19 -4.93 -2.61 4.98
N ASP A 20 -5.01 -3.90 4.67
CA ASP A 20 -5.00 -4.41 3.28
C ASP A 20 -6.05 -5.51 3.12
N ALA A 21 -6.37 -5.87 1.90
CA ALA A 21 -7.18 -7.01 1.52
C ALA A 21 -8.49 -7.12 2.33
N ASP A 22 -8.66 -8.19 3.11
CA ASP A 22 -9.89 -8.45 3.87
C ASP A 22 -10.17 -7.42 4.95
N ALA A 23 -9.16 -6.75 5.48
CA ALA A 23 -9.37 -5.63 6.40
C ALA A 23 -10.06 -4.45 5.69
N LEU A 24 -9.69 -4.15 4.44
CA LEU A 24 -10.37 -3.15 3.61
C LEU A 24 -11.77 -3.61 3.19
N ASN A 25 -11.92 -4.88 2.82
CA ASN A 25 -13.23 -5.47 2.49
C ASN A 25 -14.20 -5.44 3.68
N ALA A 26 -13.70 -5.49 4.92
CA ALA A 26 -14.52 -5.35 6.11
C ALA A 26 -15.15 -3.95 6.24
N LEU A 27 -14.49 -2.94 5.67
CA LEU A 27 -14.90 -1.54 5.69
C LEU A 27 -15.79 -1.14 4.48
N GLU A 28 -16.14 -2.09 3.62
CA GLU A 28 -16.99 -1.86 2.45
C GLU A 28 -18.23 -1.02 2.79
N GLY A 29 -18.40 0.13 2.10
CA GLY A 29 -19.50 1.07 2.32
C GLY A 29 -19.48 1.79 3.67
N LYS A 30 -18.40 1.66 4.47
CA LYS A 30 -18.28 2.26 5.80
C LYS A 30 -16.90 2.92 6.01
N PRO A 31 -16.42 3.75 5.07
CA PRO A 31 -15.09 4.36 5.17
C PRO A 31 -14.91 5.25 6.40
N GLU A 32 -16.01 5.79 6.95
CA GLU A 32 -16.01 6.58 8.18
C GLU A 32 -15.46 5.81 9.40
N LYS A 33 -15.44 4.46 9.35
CA LYS A 33 -14.84 3.63 10.40
C LYS A 33 -13.32 3.81 10.50
N LEU A 34 -12.65 4.25 9.43
CA LEU A 34 -11.23 4.63 9.49
C LEU A 34 -10.97 5.75 10.50
N LEU A 35 -11.95 6.65 10.74
CA LEU A 35 -11.83 7.71 11.72
C LEU A 35 -11.85 7.21 13.18
N SER A 36 -12.19 5.95 13.42
CA SER A 36 -12.12 5.36 14.77
C SER A 36 -10.69 4.95 15.16
N LEU A 37 -9.77 4.90 14.20
CA LEU A 37 -8.35 4.67 14.49
C LEU A 37 -7.77 5.83 15.29
N LYS A 38 -7.12 5.52 16.39
CA LYS A 38 -6.44 6.50 17.28
C LYS A 38 -4.95 6.59 17.00
N VAL A 39 -4.46 5.81 16.07
CA VAL A 39 -3.05 5.67 15.69
C VAL A 39 -2.87 5.98 14.21
N PRO A 40 -1.66 6.35 13.78
CA PRO A 40 -1.36 6.51 12.36
C PRO A 40 -1.66 5.23 11.57
N ALA A 41 -2.26 5.36 10.40
CA ALA A 41 -2.64 4.20 9.60
C ALA A 41 -2.29 4.37 8.12
N ILE A 42 -1.96 3.24 7.49
CA ILE A 42 -1.81 3.11 6.04
C ILE A 42 -2.90 2.18 5.53
N ILE A 43 -3.52 2.53 4.43
CA ILE A 43 -4.38 1.62 3.67
C ILE A 43 -3.79 1.38 2.29
N THR A 44 -3.86 0.14 1.78
CA THR A 44 -3.22 -0.25 0.53
C THR A 44 -4.19 -0.81 -0.51
N PRO A 45 -5.27 -0.07 -0.87
CA PRO A 45 -6.28 -0.58 -1.79
C PRO A 45 -5.73 -0.74 -3.22
N HIS A 46 -6.13 -1.82 -3.90
CA HIS A 46 -6.16 -1.84 -5.35
C HIS A 46 -7.49 -1.24 -5.87
N ALA A 47 -7.63 -1.03 -7.17
CA ALA A 47 -8.79 -0.35 -7.75
C ALA A 47 -10.16 -0.95 -7.36
N ARG A 48 -10.25 -2.28 -7.18
CA ARG A 48 -11.52 -2.92 -6.78
C ARG A 48 -11.84 -2.69 -5.30
N GLU A 49 -10.83 -2.75 -4.42
CA GLU A 49 -10.96 -2.44 -2.99
C GLU A 49 -11.30 -0.97 -2.79
N TRP A 50 -10.65 -0.09 -3.55
CA TRP A 50 -11.01 1.33 -3.60
C TRP A 50 -12.48 1.52 -3.96
N GLY A 51 -12.95 0.85 -5.04
CA GLY A 51 -14.34 0.97 -5.49
C GLY A 51 -15.37 0.55 -4.44
N ARG A 52 -15.06 -0.48 -3.64
CA ARG A 52 -15.93 -0.92 -2.54
C ARG A 52 -15.95 0.06 -1.37
N LEU A 53 -14.82 0.72 -1.13
CA LEU A 53 -14.66 1.61 0.03
C LEU A 53 -15.14 3.04 -0.26
N PHE A 54 -14.79 3.60 -1.42
CA PHE A 54 -14.96 5.02 -1.74
C PHE A 54 -15.78 5.27 -3.01
N GLY A 55 -16.18 4.23 -3.73
CA GLY A 55 -16.82 4.36 -5.04
C GLY A 55 -15.83 4.28 -6.20
N PRO A 56 -16.30 4.39 -7.46
CA PRO A 56 -15.48 4.18 -8.64
C PRO A 56 -14.33 5.18 -8.74
N LEU A 57 -13.16 4.70 -9.20
CA LEU A 57 -12.03 5.57 -9.54
C LEU A 57 -12.32 6.33 -10.84
N PRO A 58 -11.89 7.61 -10.94
CA PRO A 58 -11.83 8.34 -12.20
C PRO A 58 -10.91 7.65 -13.21
N THR A 59 -11.08 7.99 -14.49
CA THR A 59 -10.23 7.44 -15.57
C THR A 59 -8.97 8.25 -15.81
N LYS A 60 -9.02 9.56 -15.57
CA LYS A 60 -7.87 10.46 -15.77
C LYS A 60 -7.00 10.45 -14.51
N ILE A 61 -5.69 10.42 -14.72
CA ILE A 61 -4.72 10.34 -13.62
C ILE A 61 -4.77 11.56 -12.69
N GLU A 62 -5.03 12.74 -13.24
CA GLU A 62 -5.13 13.97 -12.47
C GLU A 62 -6.31 13.93 -11.50
N ASP A 63 -7.44 13.37 -11.94
CA ASP A 63 -8.63 13.19 -11.12
C ASP A 63 -8.41 12.09 -10.07
N VAL A 64 -7.68 11.01 -10.43
CA VAL A 64 -7.26 9.98 -9.46
C VAL A 64 -6.40 10.58 -8.36
N ILE A 65 -5.39 11.38 -8.71
CA ILE A 65 -4.53 12.08 -7.74
C ILE A 65 -5.39 12.95 -6.81
N SER A 66 -6.31 13.72 -7.38
CA SER A 66 -7.17 14.62 -6.61
C SER A 66 -8.04 13.88 -5.62
N VAL A 67 -8.71 12.80 -6.04
CA VAL A 67 -9.60 12.03 -5.17
C VAL A 67 -8.83 11.23 -4.11
N VAL A 68 -7.65 10.69 -4.44
CA VAL A 68 -6.80 9.98 -3.46
C VAL A 68 -6.32 10.94 -2.38
N LYS A 69 -5.87 12.13 -2.77
CA LYS A 69 -5.50 13.21 -1.85
C LYS A 69 -6.65 13.60 -0.93
N GLU A 70 -7.84 13.82 -1.51
CA GLU A 70 -9.05 14.16 -0.74
C GLU A 70 -9.36 13.09 0.31
N LYS A 71 -9.41 11.82 -0.10
CA LYS A 71 -9.76 10.72 0.81
C LYS A 71 -8.70 10.49 1.89
N ALA A 72 -7.42 10.62 1.57
CA ALA A 72 -6.35 10.54 2.55
C ALA A 72 -6.51 11.59 3.66
N SER A 73 -6.78 12.84 3.29
CA SER A 73 -7.01 13.93 4.25
C SER A 73 -8.32 13.76 5.00
N GLN A 74 -9.41 13.39 4.30
CA GLN A 74 -10.75 13.20 4.89
C GLN A 74 -10.76 12.13 5.98
N TYR A 75 -10.10 10.99 5.73
CA TYR A 75 -10.09 9.85 6.65
C TYR A 75 -8.84 9.77 7.52
N LYS A 76 -7.94 10.77 7.43
CA LYS A 76 -6.71 10.90 8.24
C LYS A 76 -5.79 9.68 8.14
N VAL A 77 -5.70 9.07 6.97
CA VAL A 77 -4.85 7.91 6.69
C VAL A 77 -3.86 8.20 5.56
N THR A 78 -2.75 7.48 5.53
CA THR A 78 -1.91 7.42 4.33
C THR A 78 -2.51 6.37 3.39
N ILE A 79 -2.71 6.71 2.13
CA ILE A 79 -3.27 5.81 1.11
C ILE A 79 -2.17 5.41 0.13
N VAL A 80 -2.00 4.12 -0.10
CA VAL A 80 -1.18 3.54 -1.15
C VAL A 80 -2.14 2.90 -2.16
N LEU A 81 -2.62 3.65 -3.13
CA LEU A 81 -3.48 3.13 -4.19
C LEU A 81 -2.61 2.34 -5.18
N LYS A 82 -2.72 1.00 -5.09
CA LYS A 82 -1.98 0.07 -5.96
C LYS A 82 -2.39 0.24 -7.42
N GLY A 83 -1.42 0.53 -8.28
CA GLY A 83 -1.63 0.76 -9.71
C GLY A 83 -0.30 1.00 -10.42
N VAL A 84 -0.37 1.47 -11.66
CA VAL A 84 0.81 1.83 -12.47
C VAL A 84 0.63 3.25 -13.03
N PRO A 85 1.31 4.23 -12.43
CA PRO A 85 2.10 4.16 -11.19
C PRO A 85 1.23 3.96 -9.95
N THR A 86 1.84 3.55 -8.82
CA THR A 86 1.19 3.56 -7.51
C THR A 86 1.06 5.00 -7.03
N CYS A 87 -0.16 5.41 -6.66
CA CYS A 87 -0.41 6.75 -6.12
C CYS A 87 -0.42 6.69 -4.59
N ILE A 88 0.47 7.47 -3.95
CA ILE A 88 0.59 7.55 -2.50
C ILE A 88 0.18 8.94 -2.05
N ALA A 89 -0.78 9.03 -1.14
CA ALA A 89 -1.19 10.30 -0.53
C ALA A 89 -1.12 10.25 1.00
N SER A 90 -0.53 11.28 1.60
CA SER A 90 -0.53 11.44 3.05
C SER A 90 -1.81 12.11 3.56
N SER A 91 -2.13 11.91 4.83
CA SER A 91 -3.22 12.63 5.51
C SER A 91 -3.06 14.15 5.51
N LYS A 92 -1.85 14.65 5.25
CA LYS A 92 -1.53 16.09 5.15
C LYS A 92 -1.68 16.63 3.73
N GLY A 93 -2.05 15.80 2.75
CA GLY A 93 -2.32 16.19 1.38
C GLY A 93 -1.11 16.19 0.45
N GLU A 94 0.01 15.61 0.87
CA GLU A 94 1.15 15.35 -0.02
C GLU A 94 0.83 14.16 -0.92
N VAL A 95 1.20 14.22 -2.20
CA VAL A 95 0.93 13.13 -3.16
C VAL A 95 2.18 12.81 -3.96
N TYR A 96 2.43 11.52 -4.13
CA TYR A 96 3.56 10.97 -4.86
C TYR A 96 3.11 9.86 -5.79
N LEU A 97 3.76 9.76 -6.95
CA LEU A 97 3.60 8.64 -7.88
C LEU A 97 4.89 7.82 -7.88
N VAL A 98 4.77 6.55 -7.54
CA VAL A 98 5.92 5.66 -7.33
C VAL A 98 5.81 4.42 -8.22
N GLY A 99 6.96 3.98 -8.73
CA GLY A 99 7.09 2.71 -9.44
C GLY A 99 6.96 2.81 -10.94
N LYS A 100 7.37 1.71 -11.58
CA LYS A 100 7.30 1.49 -13.02
C LYS A 100 6.43 0.28 -13.32
N ALA A 101 5.96 0.18 -14.56
CA ALA A 101 5.19 -0.99 -14.99
C ALA A 101 6.02 -2.28 -14.87
N ASN A 102 5.53 -3.23 -14.08
CA ASN A 102 6.06 -4.58 -13.97
C ASN A 102 4.89 -5.57 -13.89
N SER A 103 4.55 -6.19 -15.01
CA SER A 103 3.43 -7.15 -15.08
C SER A 103 3.65 -8.40 -14.21
N GLY A 104 4.89 -8.72 -13.87
CA GLY A 104 5.23 -9.81 -12.95
C GLY A 104 4.71 -9.59 -11.53
N LEU A 105 4.50 -8.33 -11.12
CA LEU A 105 3.91 -7.98 -9.83
C LEU A 105 2.36 -8.07 -9.81
N ALA A 106 1.72 -8.23 -10.97
CA ALA A 106 0.26 -8.38 -11.08
C ALA A 106 -0.20 -9.81 -10.75
N LYS A 107 0.29 -10.37 -9.64
CA LYS A 107 -0.01 -11.74 -9.17
C LYS A 107 -0.50 -11.72 -7.72
N GLY A 108 -1.33 -12.71 -7.37
CA GLY A 108 -1.76 -12.91 -5.98
C GLY A 108 -0.54 -13.08 -5.05
N GLY A 109 -0.57 -12.44 -3.90
CA GLY A 109 0.54 -12.42 -2.93
C GLY A 109 1.53 -11.26 -3.08
N SER A 110 1.60 -10.58 -4.25
CA SER A 110 2.45 -9.39 -4.42
C SER A 110 2.06 -8.24 -3.49
N GLY A 111 0.76 -8.06 -3.24
CA GLY A 111 0.23 -7.09 -2.29
C GLY A 111 0.65 -7.40 -0.86
N ASP A 112 0.65 -8.70 -0.49
CA ASP A 112 1.06 -9.14 0.85
C ASP A 112 2.55 -8.82 1.09
N VAL A 113 3.40 -9.03 0.08
CA VAL A 113 4.82 -8.64 0.14
C VAL A 113 4.98 -7.14 0.33
N LEU A 114 4.24 -6.33 -0.44
CA LEU A 114 4.25 -4.87 -0.29
C LEU A 114 3.83 -4.45 1.12
N ALA A 115 2.71 -4.99 1.61
CA ALA A 115 2.21 -4.70 2.96
C ALA A 115 3.22 -5.10 4.04
N GLY A 116 3.87 -6.26 3.89
CA GLY A 116 4.92 -6.73 4.80
C GLY A 116 6.14 -5.81 4.84
N ILE A 117 6.62 -5.34 3.67
CA ILE A 117 7.74 -4.39 3.59
C ILE A 117 7.38 -3.06 4.28
N ILE A 118 6.19 -2.51 4.00
CA ILE A 118 5.74 -1.25 4.60
C ILE A 118 5.60 -1.42 6.12
N LEU A 119 5.03 -2.55 6.58
CA LEU A 119 4.89 -2.83 8.01
C LEU A 119 6.24 -2.93 8.72
N ALA A 120 7.23 -3.57 8.10
CA ALA A 120 8.57 -3.67 8.64
C ALA A 120 9.23 -2.29 8.82
N LEU A 121 9.01 -1.36 7.88
CA LEU A 121 9.50 0.01 7.96
C LEU A 121 8.77 0.83 9.04
N LEU A 122 7.45 0.66 9.18
CA LEU A 122 6.68 1.25 10.29
C LEU A 122 7.20 0.75 11.65
N ALA A 123 7.48 -0.56 11.77
CA ALA A 123 8.02 -1.14 13.00
C ALA A 123 9.43 -0.62 13.35
N GLN A 124 10.18 -0.12 12.37
CA GLN A 124 11.46 0.56 12.55
C GLN A 124 11.33 2.04 12.91
N GLY A 125 10.11 2.56 13.02
CA GLY A 125 9.84 3.92 13.47
C GLY A 125 9.69 4.97 12.35
N LEU A 126 9.65 4.57 11.07
CA LEU A 126 9.36 5.49 9.99
C LEU A 126 7.91 6.01 10.10
N SER A 127 7.68 7.24 9.68
CA SER A 127 6.32 7.77 9.55
C SER A 127 5.53 6.98 8.49
N THR A 128 4.20 7.09 8.53
CA THR A 128 3.34 6.39 7.54
C THR A 128 3.64 6.79 6.10
N LEU A 129 4.01 8.04 5.85
CA LEU A 129 4.38 8.50 4.51
C LEU A 129 5.74 7.94 4.08
N GLU A 130 6.76 8.03 4.92
CA GLU A 130 8.09 7.49 4.62
C GLU A 130 8.05 5.98 4.40
N ALA A 131 7.36 5.24 5.27
CA ALA A 131 7.19 3.79 5.14
C ALA A 131 6.45 3.42 3.84
N ALA A 132 5.40 4.16 3.48
CA ALA A 132 4.67 3.94 2.23
C ALA A 132 5.53 4.21 1.00
N LEU A 133 6.27 5.33 0.97
CA LEU A 133 7.13 5.70 -0.14
C LEU A 133 8.29 4.71 -0.31
N LEU A 134 9.06 4.52 0.74
CA LEU A 134 10.24 3.65 0.72
C LEU A 134 9.84 2.20 0.48
N GLY A 135 8.79 1.71 1.15
CA GLY A 135 8.30 0.34 0.99
C GLY A 135 7.80 0.05 -0.43
N THR A 136 7.06 0.99 -1.03
CA THR A 136 6.61 0.86 -2.41
C THR A 136 7.79 0.87 -3.39
N TRP A 137 8.79 1.72 -3.15
CA TRP A 137 9.99 1.76 -3.98
C TRP A 137 10.82 0.47 -3.84
N ILE A 138 11.08 -0.02 -2.62
CA ILE A 138 11.78 -1.28 -2.37
C ILE A 138 11.08 -2.45 -3.06
N HIS A 139 9.75 -2.54 -2.92
CA HIS A 139 8.95 -3.59 -3.57
C HIS A 139 9.07 -3.55 -5.09
N ALA A 140 9.00 -2.35 -5.70
CA ALA A 140 9.14 -2.18 -7.14
C ALA A 140 10.53 -2.58 -7.65
N GLU A 141 11.61 -2.17 -6.96
CA GLU A 141 12.99 -2.52 -7.32
C GLU A 141 13.26 -4.02 -7.14
N ALA A 142 12.82 -4.62 -6.03
CA ALA A 142 12.94 -6.06 -5.82
C ALA A 142 12.18 -6.85 -6.90
N GLY A 143 10.98 -6.39 -7.25
CA GLY A 143 10.20 -6.94 -8.37
C GLY A 143 10.94 -6.82 -9.72
N GLU A 144 11.65 -5.73 -9.96
CA GLU A 144 12.43 -5.56 -11.18
C GLU A 144 13.67 -6.48 -11.19
N HIS A 145 14.33 -6.68 -10.06
CA HIS A 145 15.41 -7.68 -9.93
C HIS A 145 14.91 -9.09 -10.20
N ALA A 146 13.77 -9.49 -9.63
CA ALA A 146 13.13 -10.77 -9.87
C ALA A 146 12.75 -10.94 -11.36
N ARG A 147 12.16 -9.90 -11.97
CA ARG A 147 11.77 -9.89 -13.38
C ARG A 147 12.98 -10.07 -14.32
N LYS A 148 14.09 -9.39 -14.05
CA LYS A 148 15.32 -9.52 -14.85
C LYS A 148 15.91 -10.93 -14.79
N ARG A 149 15.80 -11.60 -13.64
CA ARG A 149 16.32 -12.96 -13.42
C ARG A 149 15.41 -14.04 -14.02
N LEU A 150 14.10 -13.91 -13.87
CA LEU A 150 13.13 -14.99 -14.12
C LEU A 150 12.14 -14.69 -15.24
N GLY A 151 12.04 -13.44 -15.70
CA GLY A 151 10.98 -12.98 -16.58
C GLY A 151 9.66 -12.77 -15.85
N SER A 152 8.78 -11.93 -16.43
CA SER A 152 7.49 -11.56 -15.81
C SER A 152 6.53 -12.73 -15.63
N PHE A 153 6.59 -13.74 -16.50
CA PHE A 153 5.68 -14.89 -16.45
C PHE A 153 6.05 -15.88 -15.33
N SER A 154 7.35 -16.07 -15.08
CA SER A 154 7.83 -17.11 -14.17
C SER A 154 8.00 -16.63 -12.74
N MET A 155 8.23 -15.32 -12.51
CA MET A 155 8.47 -14.80 -11.17
C MET A 155 7.23 -14.96 -10.27
N LEU A 156 7.47 -15.26 -9.01
CA LEU A 156 6.48 -15.40 -7.94
C LEU A 156 6.70 -14.31 -6.87
N PRO A 157 5.75 -14.06 -5.97
CA PRO A 157 5.94 -13.13 -4.85
C PRO A 157 7.13 -13.49 -3.94
N SER A 158 7.42 -14.79 -3.76
CA SER A 158 8.63 -15.26 -3.05
C SER A 158 9.93 -14.79 -3.70
N ASP A 159 9.97 -14.72 -5.03
CA ASP A 159 11.16 -14.23 -5.74
C ASP A 159 11.39 -12.73 -5.53
N VAL A 160 10.32 -11.97 -5.25
CA VAL A 160 10.43 -10.56 -4.86
C VAL A 160 11.07 -10.47 -3.47
N ILE A 161 10.66 -11.33 -2.52
CA ILE A 161 11.27 -11.39 -1.19
C ILE A 161 12.74 -11.75 -1.29
N ASP A 162 13.10 -12.78 -2.05
CA ASP A 162 14.49 -13.21 -2.26
C ASP A 162 15.35 -12.11 -2.90
N SER A 163 14.74 -11.25 -3.70
CA SER A 163 15.42 -10.15 -4.38
C SER A 163 15.61 -8.89 -3.52
N LEU A 164 15.04 -8.84 -2.31
CA LEU A 164 15.22 -7.69 -1.39
C LEU A 164 16.70 -7.45 -1.05
N SER A 165 17.47 -8.51 -0.85
CA SER A 165 18.91 -8.41 -0.60
C SER A 165 19.64 -7.65 -1.70
N SER A 166 19.28 -7.85 -2.96
CA SER A 166 19.86 -7.16 -4.11
C SER A 166 19.57 -5.66 -4.12
N VAL A 167 18.40 -5.25 -3.62
CA VAL A 167 18.06 -3.83 -3.50
C VAL A 167 18.95 -3.13 -2.48
N PHE A 168 19.22 -3.78 -1.35
CA PHE A 168 20.04 -3.21 -0.27
C PHE A 168 21.55 -3.26 -0.58
N MET A 169 22.02 -4.32 -1.26
CA MET A 169 23.45 -4.45 -1.61
C MET A 169 23.93 -3.44 -2.65
N ASN A 170 23.05 -3.00 -3.54
CA ASN A 170 23.39 -2.01 -4.58
C ASN A 170 23.48 -0.58 -4.04
N LYS A 171 23.20 -0.35 -2.77
CA LYS A 171 23.31 0.94 -2.08
C LYS A 171 24.43 0.87 -1.06
N LYS A 172 25.67 1.04 -1.54
CA LYS A 172 26.87 1.05 -0.68
C LYS A 172 26.96 2.27 0.26
N ASP A 173 26.07 3.25 0.14
CA ASP A 173 26.14 4.51 0.87
C ASP A 173 24.73 5.06 1.19
N LEU A 174 24.00 4.38 2.06
CA LEU A 174 22.83 4.95 2.75
C LEU A 174 23.14 5.12 4.22
#